data_1f708782f420b02a3c9cc410a0e9ee83
#
_entry.id   1f708782f420b02a3c9cc410a0e9ee83
#
_cell.length_a   1.000
_cell.length_b   1.000
_cell.length_c   1.000
_cell.angle_alpha   90.00
_cell.angle_beta   90.00
_cell.angle_gamma   90.00
#
_symmetry.space_group_name_H-M   'P 1'
#
loop_
_entity.id
_entity.type
_entity.pdbx_description
1 polymer ?
#
loop_
_entity_poly.entity_id
_entity_poly.type
_entity_poly.pdbx_seq_one_letter_code
_entity_poly.pdbx_strand_id
1 'polypeptide(L)'
;MKFKSSLNFTDKHLLKWSLRGIDPSFLNADFKEKEHEIDWDSFVDHAQKSHLASYFLENAKYAAITVPKKVSSALERYQQRIFAHHLFCLEILLALNQNLNESEIEHVFLKGWDLVIRGYSDLKVRQISDIDVLTVTSSQRMLSAVDGALRRI
;
A
#
# COMPACT_ATOMS: atom_id res chain seq x y z
N MET A 1 9.63 28.00 9.16
CA MET A 1 8.75 27.65 8.02
C MET A 1 7.44 27.15 8.61
N LYS A 2 6.33 27.90 8.55
CA LYS A 2 5.05 27.49 9.14
C LYS A 2 4.29 26.67 8.08
N PHE A 3 4.27 25.35 8.22
CA PHE A 3 3.34 24.50 7.48
C PHE A 3 1.90 24.80 7.94
N LYS A 4 1.24 25.74 7.28
CA LYS A 4 -0.21 25.93 7.34
C LYS A 4 -0.84 25.21 6.15
N SER A 5 -0.87 23.89 6.14
CA SER A 5 -1.87 23.17 5.38
C SER A 5 -2.97 22.76 6.36
N SER A 6 -3.99 23.58 6.49
CA SER A 6 -5.22 23.09 7.09
C SER A 6 -5.80 22.07 6.13
N LEU A 7 -5.70 20.78 6.48
CA LEU A 7 -6.42 19.71 5.78
C LEU A 7 -7.91 20.13 5.72
N ASN A 8 -8.52 19.97 4.56
CA ASN A 8 -9.97 20.19 4.43
C ASN A 8 -10.74 19.12 5.23
N PHE A 9 -12.07 19.27 5.31
CA PHE A 9 -12.92 18.37 6.08
C PHE A 9 -12.81 16.92 5.58
N THR A 10 -12.89 16.71 4.27
CA THR A 10 -12.80 15.40 3.62
C THR A 10 -11.47 14.71 3.90
N ASP A 11 -10.34 15.43 3.79
CA ASP A 11 -9.00 14.88 4.05
C ASP A 11 -8.80 14.45 5.51
N LYS A 12 -9.33 15.24 6.46
CA LYS A 12 -9.28 14.90 7.89
C LYS A 12 -10.00 13.59 8.17
N HIS A 13 -11.18 13.41 7.57
CA HIS A 13 -11.98 12.20 7.78
C HIS A 13 -11.38 11.00 7.04
N LEU A 14 -10.86 11.18 5.81
CA LEU A 14 -10.11 10.14 5.11
C LEU A 14 -8.94 9.63 5.97
N LEU A 15 -8.11 10.53 6.48
CA LEU A 15 -6.98 10.15 7.32
C LEU A 15 -7.45 9.43 8.59
N LYS A 16 -8.43 10.00 9.30
CA LYS A 16 -9.00 9.41 10.52
C LYS A 16 -9.57 8.02 10.28
N TRP A 17 -10.38 7.84 9.24
CA TRP A 17 -11.03 6.58 8.93
C TRP A 17 -10.10 5.52 8.33
N SER A 18 -8.88 5.90 7.96
CA SER A 18 -7.84 4.99 7.46
C SER A 18 -6.80 4.60 8.52
N LEU A 19 -6.92 5.09 9.76
CA LEU A 19 -5.97 4.76 10.83
C LEU A 19 -6.08 3.28 11.23
N ARG A 20 -4.94 2.65 11.46
CA ARG A 20 -4.89 1.28 12.00
C ARG A 20 -5.25 1.25 13.48
N GLY A 21 -5.96 0.19 13.88
CA GLY A 21 -6.32 -0.04 15.29
C GLY A 21 -7.41 0.88 15.81
N ILE A 22 -8.15 1.58 14.93
CA ILE A 22 -9.31 2.37 15.34
C ILE A 22 -10.43 1.43 15.82
N ASP A 23 -11.12 1.84 16.90
CA ASP A 23 -12.27 1.11 17.41
C ASP A 23 -13.41 1.10 16.38
N PRO A 24 -13.96 -0.09 16.01
CA PRO A 24 -14.98 -0.19 14.97
C PRO A 24 -16.28 0.54 15.29
N SER A 25 -16.70 0.53 16.56
CA SER A 25 -17.93 1.20 17.02
C SER A 25 -17.78 2.70 16.95
N PHE A 26 -16.62 3.23 17.36
CA PHE A 26 -16.29 4.63 17.21
C PHE A 26 -16.24 5.03 15.73
N LEU A 27 -15.59 4.24 14.89
CA LEU A 27 -15.49 4.52 13.46
C LEU A 27 -16.88 4.53 12.79
N ASN A 28 -17.73 3.55 13.10
CA ASN A 28 -19.09 3.48 12.56
C ASN A 28 -19.95 4.67 12.99
N ALA A 29 -19.89 5.07 14.27
CA ALA A 29 -20.63 6.22 14.79
C ALA A 29 -20.17 7.53 14.14
N ASP A 30 -18.87 7.77 14.08
CA ASP A 30 -18.28 8.97 13.48
C ASP A 30 -18.59 9.06 11.97
N PHE A 31 -18.55 7.90 11.27
CA PHE A 31 -18.89 7.83 9.85
C PHE A 31 -20.35 8.23 9.61
N LYS A 32 -21.30 7.63 10.32
CA LYS A 32 -22.74 7.94 10.19
C LYS A 32 -23.06 9.41 10.49
N GLU A 33 -22.35 10.02 11.42
CA GLU A 33 -22.52 11.43 11.74
C GLU A 33 -22.03 12.34 10.61
N LYS A 34 -20.92 11.97 9.94
CA LYS A 34 -20.18 12.87 9.04
C LYS A 34 -20.27 12.54 7.56
N GLU A 35 -20.77 11.34 7.17
CA GLU A 35 -20.77 10.89 5.77
C GLU A 35 -21.49 11.83 4.79
N HIS A 36 -22.51 12.56 5.26
CA HIS A 36 -23.28 13.48 4.45
C HIS A 36 -22.56 14.81 4.13
N GLU A 37 -21.48 15.12 4.88
CA GLU A 37 -20.64 16.30 4.66
C GLU A 37 -19.44 15.99 3.74
N ILE A 38 -19.23 14.72 3.36
CA ILE A 38 -18.09 14.28 2.56
C ILE A 38 -18.31 14.56 1.08
N ASP A 39 -17.36 15.26 0.47
CA ASP A 39 -17.20 15.29 -0.98
C ASP A 39 -16.56 13.95 -1.44
N TRP A 40 -17.41 13.03 -1.87
CA TRP A 40 -16.98 11.69 -2.23
C TRP A 40 -16.07 11.61 -3.45
N ASP A 41 -16.20 12.53 -4.41
CA ASP A 41 -15.31 12.54 -5.59
C ASP A 41 -13.90 12.99 -5.16
N SER A 42 -13.80 14.02 -4.34
CA SER A 42 -12.54 14.45 -3.72
C SER A 42 -11.97 13.37 -2.79
N PHE A 43 -12.82 12.69 -2.00
CA PHE A 43 -12.41 11.60 -1.12
C PHE A 43 -11.73 10.47 -1.88
N VAL A 44 -12.31 10.00 -2.99
CA VAL A 44 -11.75 8.93 -3.83
C VAL A 44 -10.39 9.35 -4.42
N ASP A 45 -10.31 10.55 -4.97
CA ASP A 45 -9.07 11.09 -5.56
C ASP A 45 -7.95 11.15 -4.51
N HIS A 46 -8.24 11.72 -3.35
CA HIS A 46 -7.27 11.84 -2.26
C HIS A 46 -6.88 10.49 -1.66
N ALA A 47 -7.84 9.57 -1.49
CA ALA A 47 -7.57 8.22 -1.00
C ALA A 47 -6.60 7.44 -1.91
N GLN A 48 -6.73 7.60 -3.22
CA GLN A 48 -5.83 6.99 -4.20
C GLN A 48 -4.45 7.65 -4.18
N LYS A 49 -4.37 8.98 -4.20
CA LYS A 49 -3.13 9.74 -4.22
C LYS A 49 -2.29 9.58 -2.93
N SER A 50 -2.96 9.46 -1.79
CA SER A 50 -2.30 9.28 -0.49
C SER A 50 -2.06 7.81 -0.11
N HIS A 51 -2.47 6.86 -0.98
CA HIS A 51 -2.35 5.41 -0.74
C HIS A 51 -3.17 4.90 0.46
N LEU A 52 -4.23 5.62 0.83
CA LEU A 52 -5.10 5.29 1.97
C LEU A 52 -6.34 4.47 1.57
N ALA A 53 -6.60 4.29 0.27
CA ALA A 53 -7.79 3.61 -0.25
C ALA A 53 -8.00 2.21 0.36
N SER A 54 -6.94 1.40 0.40
CA SER A 54 -7.02 0.04 0.94
C SER A 54 -7.23 0.02 2.46
N TYR A 55 -6.57 0.92 3.19
CA TYR A 55 -6.76 1.04 4.64
C TYR A 55 -8.19 1.46 4.99
N PHE A 56 -8.75 2.41 4.26
CA PHE A 56 -10.14 2.82 4.43
C PHE A 56 -11.12 1.66 4.15
N LEU A 57 -10.95 0.93 3.04
CA LEU A 57 -11.80 -0.21 2.70
C LEU A 57 -11.76 -1.31 3.76
N GLU A 58 -10.59 -1.66 4.28
CA GLU A 58 -10.44 -2.64 5.35
C GLU A 58 -11.15 -2.18 6.64
N ASN A 59 -10.95 -0.94 7.03
CA ASN A 59 -11.60 -0.37 8.21
C ASN A 59 -13.12 -0.27 8.03
N ALA A 60 -13.59 0.14 6.85
CA ALA A 60 -15.02 0.21 6.54
C ALA A 60 -15.67 -1.18 6.64
N LYS A 61 -15.01 -2.21 6.10
CA LYS A 61 -15.45 -3.61 6.21
C LYS A 61 -15.46 -4.08 7.68
N TYR A 62 -14.39 -3.79 8.42
CA TYR A 62 -14.25 -4.18 9.82
C TYR A 62 -15.30 -3.52 10.73
N ALA A 63 -15.63 -2.25 10.47
CA ALA A 63 -16.64 -1.48 11.21
C ALA A 63 -18.07 -1.65 10.65
N ALA A 64 -18.29 -2.54 9.68
CA ALA A 64 -19.58 -2.73 8.99
C ALA A 64 -20.19 -1.41 8.46
N ILE A 65 -19.34 -0.55 7.88
CA ILE A 65 -19.75 0.73 7.30
C ILE A 65 -20.27 0.50 5.88
N THR A 66 -21.42 1.06 5.57
CA THR A 66 -21.98 1.06 4.21
C THR A 66 -21.47 2.28 3.44
N VAL A 67 -20.46 2.07 2.61
CA VAL A 67 -19.92 3.10 1.72
C VAL A 67 -20.77 3.21 0.45
N PRO A 68 -21.01 4.41 -0.11
CA PRO A 68 -21.73 4.54 -1.37
C PRO A 68 -21.13 3.65 -2.47
N LYS A 69 -21.98 2.90 -3.20
CA LYS A 69 -21.52 1.90 -4.18
C LYS A 69 -20.55 2.44 -5.24
N LYS A 70 -20.78 3.67 -5.72
CA LYS A 70 -19.85 4.34 -6.66
C LYS A 70 -18.45 4.48 -6.07
N VAL A 71 -18.36 4.84 -4.79
CA VAL A 71 -17.11 5.05 -4.05
C VAL A 71 -16.42 3.72 -3.77
N SER A 72 -17.12 2.75 -3.17
CA SER A 72 -16.54 1.44 -2.88
C SER A 72 -16.00 0.78 -4.15
N SER A 73 -16.78 0.78 -5.25
CA SER A 73 -16.33 0.22 -6.52
C SER A 73 -15.11 0.94 -7.12
N ALA A 74 -14.98 2.25 -6.94
CA ALA A 74 -13.80 2.99 -7.42
C ALA A 74 -12.55 2.63 -6.61
N LEU A 75 -12.67 2.55 -5.28
CA LEU A 75 -11.57 2.19 -4.39
C LEU A 75 -11.17 0.71 -4.53
N GLU A 76 -12.15 -0.20 -4.70
CA GLU A 76 -11.89 -1.63 -4.94
C GLU A 76 -11.13 -1.86 -6.26
N ARG A 77 -11.53 -1.19 -7.35
CA ARG A 77 -10.77 -1.25 -8.62
C ARG A 77 -9.34 -0.73 -8.46
N TYR A 78 -9.15 0.32 -7.67
CA TYR A 78 -7.81 0.81 -7.36
C TYR A 78 -7.02 -0.25 -6.58
N GLN A 79 -7.59 -0.83 -5.52
CA GLN A 79 -6.96 -1.89 -4.72
C GLN A 79 -6.58 -3.12 -5.58
N GLN A 80 -7.48 -3.56 -6.47
CA GLN A 80 -7.21 -4.68 -7.39
C GLN A 80 -6.03 -4.38 -8.32
N ARG A 81 -5.95 -3.16 -8.87
CA ARG A 81 -4.84 -2.74 -9.73
C ARG A 81 -3.51 -2.72 -8.97
N ILE A 82 -3.51 -2.21 -7.74
CA ILE A 82 -2.32 -2.21 -6.88
C ILE A 82 -1.91 -3.65 -6.54
N PHE A 83 -2.86 -4.51 -6.21
CA PHE A 83 -2.58 -5.90 -5.91
C PHE A 83 -1.99 -6.65 -7.12
N ALA A 84 -2.53 -6.45 -8.33
CA ALA A 84 -1.96 -7.03 -9.55
C ALA A 84 -0.52 -6.55 -9.80
N HIS A 85 -0.24 -5.25 -9.57
CA HIS A 85 1.12 -4.72 -9.63
C HIS A 85 2.04 -5.38 -8.60
N HIS A 86 1.58 -5.59 -7.38
CA HIS A 86 2.36 -6.26 -6.34
C HIS A 86 2.67 -7.72 -6.66
N LEU A 87 1.75 -8.45 -7.31
CA LEU A 87 2.01 -9.82 -7.75
C LEU A 87 3.14 -9.85 -8.79
N PHE A 88 3.15 -8.91 -9.73
CA PHE A 88 4.25 -8.77 -10.69
C PHE A 88 5.58 -8.40 -10.00
N CYS A 89 5.57 -7.46 -9.08
CA CYS A 89 6.76 -7.12 -8.30
C CYS A 89 7.26 -8.30 -7.43
N LEU A 90 6.35 -9.12 -6.91
CA LEU A 90 6.72 -10.32 -6.16
C LEU A 90 7.44 -11.34 -7.04
N GLU A 91 7.01 -11.52 -8.28
CA GLU A 91 7.71 -12.37 -9.26
C GLU A 91 9.13 -11.88 -9.51
N ILE A 92 9.31 -10.57 -9.73
CA ILE A 92 10.65 -9.96 -9.86
C ILE A 92 11.48 -10.18 -8.60
N LEU A 93 10.91 -9.99 -7.42
CA LEU A 93 11.60 -10.17 -6.15
C LEU A 93 12.07 -11.61 -5.96
N LEU A 94 11.24 -12.60 -6.29
CA LEU A 94 11.58 -14.02 -6.20
C LEU A 94 12.70 -14.38 -7.17
N ALA A 95 12.65 -13.93 -8.42
CA ALA A 95 13.70 -14.13 -9.41
C ALA A 95 15.02 -13.47 -8.98
N LEU A 96 14.95 -12.24 -8.43
CA LEU A 96 16.12 -11.54 -7.91
C LEU A 96 16.73 -12.27 -6.71
N ASN A 97 15.91 -12.70 -5.74
CA ASN A 97 16.35 -13.47 -4.59
C ASN A 97 17.08 -14.76 -5.02
N GLN A 98 16.51 -15.47 -5.99
CA GLN A 98 17.14 -16.68 -6.53
C GLN A 98 18.51 -16.39 -7.16
N ASN A 99 18.60 -15.38 -8.03
CA ASN A 99 19.87 -15.01 -8.68
C ASN A 99 20.94 -14.53 -7.70
N LEU A 100 20.57 -13.77 -6.68
CA LEU A 100 21.48 -13.31 -5.63
C LEU A 100 22.05 -14.50 -4.85
N ASN A 101 21.20 -15.47 -4.50
CA ASN A 101 21.63 -16.71 -3.83
C ASN A 101 22.55 -17.56 -4.72
N GLU A 102 22.19 -17.78 -5.99
CA GLU A 102 23.03 -18.53 -6.96
C GLU A 102 24.38 -17.85 -7.21
N SER A 103 24.46 -16.53 -7.08
CA SER A 103 25.67 -15.74 -7.19
C SER A 103 26.45 -15.62 -5.88
N GLU A 104 25.98 -16.27 -4.80
CA GLU A 104 26.56 -16.18 -3.44
C GLU A 104 26.70 -14.72 -2.97
N ILE A 105 25.69 -13.89 -3.25
CA ILE A 105 25.62 -12.49 -2.80
C ILE A 105 24.77 -12.40 -1.55
N GLU A 106 25.37 -12.07 -0.43
CA GLU A 106 24.64 -11.76 0.80
C GLU A 106 23.77 -10.53 0.60
N HIS A 107 22.49 -10.65 0.94
CA HIS A 107 21.53 -9.59 0.71
C HIS A 107 20.38 -9.60 1.72
N VAL A 108 19.74 -8.45 1.89
CA VAL A 108 18.52 -8.26 2.69
C VAL A 108 17.55 -7.35 1.94
N PHE A 109 16.31 -7.79 1.80
CA PHE A 109 15.23 -6.92 1.33
C PHE A 109 14.81 -5.98 2.44
N LEU A 110 14.52 -4.73 2.07
CA LEU A 110 14.24 -3.66 3.03
C LEU A 110 12.83 -3.11 2.85
N LYS A 111 12.40 -2.27 3.79
CA LYS A 111 11.16 -1.48 3.75
C LYS A 111 9.89 -2.31 3.53
N GLY A 112 9.13 -1.97 2.45
CA GLY A 112 7.81 -2.52 2.19
C GLY A 112 7.80 -4.02 2.03
N TRP A 113 8.74 -4.55 1.25
CA TRP A 113 8.84 -5.99 0.98
C TRP A 113 9.28 -6.79 2.19
N ASP A 114 10.21 -6.29 3.01
CA ASP A 114 10.58 -6.93 4.26
C ASP A 114 9.38 -7.09 5.20
N LEU A 115 8.53 -6.07 5.30
CA LEU A 115 7.32 -6.12 6.12
C LEU A 115 6.30 -7.14 5.61
N VAL A 116 6.19 -7.33 4.30
CA VAL A 116 5.31 -8.34 3.69
C VAL A 116 5.88 -9.74 3.91
N ILE A 117 7.17 -9.96 3.64
CA ILE A 117 7.84 -11.26 3.80
C ILE A 117 7.75 -11.74 5.26
N ARG A 118 7.87 -10.82 6.22
CA ARG A 118 7.76 -11.13 7.66
C ARG A 118 6.31 -11.22 8.17
N GLY A 119 5.32 -11.05 7.31
CA GLY A 119 3.90 -11.13 7.68
C GLY A 119 3.36 -9.92 8.46
N TYR A 120 4.09 -8.80 8.52
CA TYR A 120 3.62 -7.58 9.17
C TYR A 120 2.66 -6.75 8.32
N SER A 121 2.55 -7.05 7.03
CA SER A 121 1.70 -6.29 6.12
C SER A 121 1.11 -7.19 5.04
N ASP A 122 -0.13 -6.88 4.62
CA ASP A 122 -0.81 -7.56 3.51
C ASP A 122 -0.52 -6.82 2.20
N LEU A 123 -0.25 -7.59 1.13
CA LEU A 123 -0.06 -7.08 -0.24
C LEU A 123 -1.27 -6.32 -0.78
N LYS A 124 -2.47 -6.58 -0.26
CA LYS A 124 -3.69 -5.88 -0.67
C LYS A 124 -3.86 -4.53 -0.02
N VAL A 125 -3.21 -4.31 1.12
CA VAL A 125 -3.44 -3.12 1.94
C VAL A 125 -2.32 -2.11 1.80
N ARG A 126 -1.06 -2.56 1.93
CA ARG A 126 0.09 -1.67 1.86
C ARG A 126 0.55 -1.50 0.41
N GLN A 127 0.54 -0.29 -0.10
CA GLN A 127 1.19 0.00 -1.37
C GLN A 127 2.71 -0.05 -1.25
N ILE A 128 3.36 -0.75 -2.20
CA ILE A 128 4.81 -0.88 -2.33
C ILE A 128 5.13 -0.56 -3.78
N SER A 129 6.03 0.39 -4.01
CA SER A 129 6.40 0.90 -5.36
C SER A 129 7.74 0.41 -5.83
N ASP A 130 8.62 -0.01 -4.93
CA ASP A 130 10.02 -0.28 -5.18
C ASP A 130 10.51 -1.53 -4.44
N ILE A 131 11.57 -2.14 -4.95
CA ILE A 131 12.27 -3.26 -4.30
C ILE A 131 13.63 -2.74 -3.85
N ASP A 132 13.74 -2.48 -2.55
CA ASP A 132 15.00 -2.05 -1.93
C ASP A 132 15.79 -3.28 -1.47
N VAL A 133 17.05 -3.37 -1.90
CA VAL A 133 17.96 -4.46 -1.52
C VAL A 133 19.24 -3.88 -0.96
N LEU A 134 19.63 -4.32 0.22
CA LEU A 134 20.96 -4.07 0.78
C LEU A 134 21.86 -5.27 0.49
N THR A 135 23.03 -5.02 -0.07
CA THR A 135 24.03 -6.07 -0.36
C THR A 135 25.44 -5.61 0.02
N VAL A 136 26.32 -6.58 0.27
CA VAL A 136 27.76 -6.34 0.44
C VAL A 136 28.49 -6.92 -0.76
N THR A 137 28.45 -6.21 -1.90
CA THR A 137 29.09 -6.65 -3.14
C THR A 137 29.45 -5.47 -4.03
N SER A 138 30.24 -5.71 -5.09
CA SER A 138 30.53 -4.68 -6.09
C SER A 138 29.30 -4.37 -6.95
N SER A 139 29.17 -3.12 -7.39
CA SER A 139 28.08 -2.69 -8.26
C SER A 139 27.97 -3.52 -9.54
N GLN A 140 29.09 -3.93 -10.13
CA GLN A 140 29.11 -4.73 -11.35
C GLN A 140 28.51 -6.14 -11.13
N ARG A 141 28.84 -6.76 -10.00
CA ARG A 141 28.32 -8.10 -9.64
C ARG A 141 26.82 -8.03 -9.34
N MET A 142 26.39 -6.97 -8.66
CA MET A 142 24.97 -6.72 -8.41
C MET A 142 24.19 -6.49 -9.71
N LEU A 143 24.69 -5.67 -10.64
CA LEU A 143 24.06 -5.43 -11.94
C LEU A 143 23.91 -6.73 -12.75
N SER A 144 24.92 -7.60 -12.73
CA SER A 144 24.83 -8.90 -13.40
C SER A 144 23.75 -9.81 -12.81
N ALA A 145 23.58 -9.79 -11.49
CA ALA A 145 22.54 -10.57 -10.81
C ALA A 145 21.14 -10.02 -11.14
N VAL A 146 20.98 -8.70 -11.19
CA VAL A 146 19.71 -8.03 -11.59
C VAL A 146 19.37 -8.37 -13.04
N ASP A 147 20.31 -8.23 -13.98
CA ASP A 147 20.10 -8.56 -15.39
C ASP A 147 19.71 -10.04 -15.57
N GLY A 148 20.36 -10.94 -14.86
CA GLY A 148 20.02 -12.36 -14.82
C GLY A 148 18.60 -12.62 -14.31
N ALA A 149 18.15 -11.88 -13.29
CA ALA A 149 16.79 -11.98 -12.76
C ALA A 149 15.75 -11.53 -13.78
N LEU A 150 15.98 -10.38 -14.43
CA LEU A 150 15.07 -9.82 -15.41
C LEU A 150 14.91 -10.68 -16.67
N ARG A 151 15.89 -11.49 -17.03
CA ARG A 151 15.81 -12.44 -18.16
C ARG A 151 14.98 -13.67 -17.87
N ARG A 152 14.61 -13.92 -16.61
CA ARG A 152 13.83 -15.10 -16.17
C ARG A 152 12.33 -14.83 -16.11
N ILE A 153 11.93 -13.56 -16.16
CA ILE A 153 10.55 -13.08 -16.13
C ILE A 153 10.05 -12.83 -17.55
#